data_c6a658d332bfa9847e1f3b3c39122a2a
#
_entry.id   c6a658d332bfa9847e1f3b3c39122a2a
#
_cell.length_a   1.000
_cell.length_b   1.000
_cell.length_c   1.000
_cell.angle_alpha   90.00
_cell.angle_beta   90.00
_cell.angle_gamma   90.00
#
_symmetry.space_group_name_H-M   'P 1'
#
loop_
_entity.id
_entity.type
_entity.pdbx_description
1 polymer ?
#
loop_
_entity_poly.entity_id
_entity_poly.type
_entity_poly.pdbx_seq_one_letter_code
_entity_poly.pdbx_strand_id
1 'polypeptide(L)'
;MFLVELIDLFSRYKFRFSTEAELQLAIEKVLTVAGLKFTKEAVLSSKDRVDFLLDSGIGIEVKIGGSAMQLARQVRRYCESEKITGLLVVVTKSKLLDLPKELNSKPIESYYVR
;
A
#
# COMPACT_ATOMS: atom_id res chain seq x y z
N MET A 1 -6.78 3.62 12.51
CA MET A 1 -6.81 4.49 11.32
C MET A 1 -7.47 3.74 10.19
N PHE A 2 -8.36 4.41 9.47
CA PHE A 2 -9.04 3.84 8.32
C PHE A 2 -8.34 4.24 7.03
N LEU A 3 -8.62 3.50 5.95
CA LEU A 3 -8.01 3.76 4.64
C LEU A 3 -8.27 5.19 4.15
N VAL A 4 -9.47 5.71 4.36
CA VAL A 4 -9.81 7.06 3.92
C VAL A 4 -8.96 8.12 4.61
N GLU A 5 -8.64 7.91 5.88
CA GLU A 5 -7.78 8.83 6.64
C GLU A 5 -6.35 8.78 6.12
N LEU A 6 -5.88 7.58 5.76
CA LEU A 6 -4.53 7.40 5.22
C LEU A 6 -4.40 8.06 3.85
N ILE A 7 -5.43 7.93 3.00
CA ILE A 7 -5.47 8.58 1.70
C ILE A 7 -5.45 10.10 1.88
N ASP A 8 -6.25 10.62 2.82
CA ASP A 8 -6.28 12.04 3.13
C ASP A 8 -4.89 12.53 3.57
N LEU A 9 -4.22 11.75 4.42
CA LEU A 9 -2.88 12.09 4.87
C LEU A 9 -1.92 12.18 3.68
N PHE A 10 -1.93 11.20 2.79
CA PHE A 10 -1.04 11.19 1.63
C PHE A 10 -1.34 12.34 0.67
N SER A 11 -2.61 12.73 0.55
CA SER A 11 -3.02 13.81 -0.35
C SER A 11 -2.45 15.17 0.04
N ARG A 12 -1.98 15.32 1.27
CA ARG A 12 -1.39 16.58 1.77
C ARG A 12 0.07 16.75 1.35
N TYR A 13 0.67 15.72 0.75
CA TYR A 13 2.08 15.72 0.38
C TYR A 13 2.24 15.60 -1.13
N LYS A 14 3.29 16.20 -1.65
CA LYS A 14 3.71 16.01 -3.02
C LYS A 14 4.92 15.09 -3.00
N PHE A 15 4.74 13.87 -3.45
CA PHE A 15 5.81 12.88 -3.48
C PHE A 15 6.71 13.12 -4.69
N ARG A 16 8.02 13.18 -4.46
CA ARG A 16 9.02 13.31 -5.51
C ARG A 16 9.87 12.05 -5.49
N PHE A 17 10.03 11.43 -6.64
CA PHE A 17 10.74 10.17 -6.73
C PHE A 17 11.14 9.90 -8.17
N SER A 18 12.21 9.13 -8.34
CA SER A 18 12.63 8.57 -9.62
C SER A 18 12.55 7.06 -9.61
N THR A 19 12.61 6.46 -8.42
CA THR A 19 12.58 5.01 -8.25
C THR A 19 11.52 4.63 -7.22
N GLU A 20 11.15 3.35 -7.23
CA GLU A 20 10.23 2.82 -6.24
C GLU A 20 10.78 2.95 -4.82
N ALA A 21 12.10 2.71 -4.66
CA ALA A 21 12.74 2.85 -3.36
C ALA A 21 12.64 4.28 -2.82
N GLU A 22 12.77 5.29 -3.69
CA GLU A 22 12.64 6.68 -3.29
C GLU A 22 11.21 7.01 -2.88
N LEU A 23 10.22 6.47 -3.59
CA LEU A 23 8.82 6.66 -3.22
C LEU A 23 8.52 5.98 -1.89
N GLN A 24 9.04 4.77 -1.67
CA GLN A 24 8.88 4.08 -0.40
C GLN A 24 9.49 4.89 0.75
N LEU A 25 10.67 5.48 0.53
CA LEU A 25 11.32 6.30 1.55
C LEU A 25 10.49 7.54 1.88
N ALA A 26 9.91 8.17 0.87
CA ALA A 26 9.04 9.33 1.08
C ALA A 26 7.80 8.97 1.89
N ILE A 27 7.20 7.82 1.59
CA ILE A 27 6.04 7.33 2.33
C ILE A 27 6.43 7.03 3.78
N GLU A 28 7.57 6.40 3.99
CA GLU A 28 8.07 6.12 5.34
C GLU A 28 8.17 7.39 6.16
N LYS A 29 8.69 8.47 5.58
CA LYS A 29 8.81 9.75 6.26
C LYS A 29 7.44 10.32 6.64
N VAL A 30 6.46 10.22 5.73
CA VAL A 30 5.10 10.71 6.00
C VAL A 30 4.48 9.93 7.16
N LEU A 31 4.61 8.61 7.17
CA LEU A 31 4.09 7.77 8.24
C LEU A 31 4.74 8.11 9.58
N THR A 32 6.04 8.31 9.57
CA THR A 32 6.82 8.62 10.78
C THR A 32 6.41 9.99 11.35
N VAL A 33 6.31 11.00 10.50
CA VAL A 33 5.91 12.35 10.93
C VAL A 33 4.50 12.34 11.48
N ALA A 34 3.63 11.53 10.91
CA ALA A 34 2.25 11.39 11.38
C ALA A 34 2.14 10.61 12.69
N GLY A 35 3.24 10.04 13.18
CA GLY A 35 3.23 9.27 14.43
C GLY A 35 2.62 7.89 14.30
N LEU A 36 2.52 7.36 13.10
CA LEU A 36 1.97 6.03 12.87
C LEU A 36 3.03 4.96 13.12
N LYS A 37 2.63 3.89 13.78
CA LYS A 37 3.51 2.75 14.02
C LYS A 37 3.34 1.76 12.88
N PHE A 38 4.46 1.30 12.34
CA PHE A 38 4.45 0.38 11.21
C PHE A 38 5.68 -0.49 11.18
N THR A 39 5.59 -1.59 10.45
CA THR A 39 6.70 -2.49 10.17
C THR A 39 6.99 -2.41 8.67
N LYS A 40 8.25 -2.23 8.30
CA LYS A 40 8.68 -2.23 6.90
C LYS A 40 8.94 -3.67 6.48
N GLU A 41 8.66 -3.96 5.20
CA GLU A 41 8.89 -5.29 4.62
C GLU A 41 8.30 -6.38 5.50
N ALA A 42 7.04 -6.19 5.88
CA ALA A 42 6.39 -7.09 6.82
C ALA A 42 6.07 -8.42 6.16
N VAL A 43 6.54 -9.50 6.79
CA VAL A 43 6.32 -10.86 6.29
C VAL A 43 4.89 -11.27 6.58
N LEU A 44 4.15 -11.62 5.53
CA LEU A 44 2.77 -12.10 5.63
C LEU A 44 2.72 -13.62 5.53
N SER A 45 3.65 -14.19 4.77
CA SER A 45 3.76 -15.64 4.57
C SER A 45 5.18 -15.94 4.12
N SER A 46 5.46 -17.21 3.85
CA SER A 46 6.77 -17.62 3.33
C SER A 46 7.09 -16.98 1.97
N LYS A 47 6.07 -16.50 1.24
CA LYS A 47 6.22 -15.95 -0.11
C LYS A 47 5.93 -14.48 -0.21
N ASP A 48 5.25 -13.90 0.76
CA ASP A 48 4.71 -12.55 0.62
C ASP A 48 5.19 -11.61 1.71
N ARG A 49 5.62 -10.41 1.26
CA ARG A 49 5.95 -9.28 2.13
C ARG A 49 5.23 -8.07 1.60
N VAL A 50 4.61 -7.32 2.49
CA VAL A 50 4.01 -6.04 2.15
C VAL A 50 5.00 -4.94 2.51
N ASP A 51 5.07 -3.88 1.70
CA ASP A 51 6.07 -2.83 1.90
C ASP A 51 5.98 -2.18 3.28
N PHE A 52 4.75 -1.91 3.73
CA PHE A 52 4.50 -1.39 5.08
C PHE A 52 3.27 -2.06 5.66
N LEU A 53 3.34 -2.39 6.93
CA LEU A 53 2.18 -2.90 7.67
C LEU A 53 1.98 -2.02 8.90
N LEU A 54 0.87 -1.27 8.94
CA LEU A 54 0.52 -0.47 10.09
C LEU A 54 0.08 -1.37 11.25
N ASP A 55 0.20 -0.88 12.47
CA ASP A 55 -0.25 -1.62 13.66
C ASP A 55 -1.74 -1.97 13.59
N SER A 56 -2.52 -1.18 12.86
CA SER A 56 -3.95 -1.43 12.66
C SER A 56 -4.22 -2.61 11.71
N GLY A 57 -3.20 -3.09 11.01
CA GLY A 57 -3.34 -4.14 10.01
C GLY A 57 -3.51 -3.65 8.59
N ILE A 58 -3.52 -2.33 8.37
CA ILE A 58 -3.54 -1.79 7.01
C ILE A 58 -2.17 -2.01 6.39
N GLY A 59 -2.13 -2.70 5.26
CA GLY A 59 -0.93 -2.86 4.46
C GLY A 59 -0.82 -1.77 3.41
N ILE A 60 0.39 -1.33 3.12
CA ILE A 60 0.67 -0.36 2.06
C ILE A 60 1.66 -0.99 1.10
N GLU A 61 1.27 -1.06 -0.16
CA GLU A 61 2.12 -1.60 -1.21
C GLU A 61 2.37 -0.52 -2.25
N VAL A 62 3.62 -0.39 -2.70
CA VAL A 62 4.03 0.66 -3.64
C VAL A 62 4.41 0.03 -4.97
N LYS A 63 3.82 0.52 -6.08
CA LYS A 63 4.11 0.02 -7.43
C LYS A 63 4.27 1.19 -8.39
N ILE A 64 5.44 1.31 -9.00
CA ILE A 64 5.67 2.32 -10.03
C ILE A 64 5.71 1.72 -11.44
N GLY A 65 5.66 0.39 -11.55
CA GLY A 65 5.67 -0.32 -12.82
C GLY A 65 5.11 -1.71 -12.65
N GLY A 66 5.37 -2.57 -13.64
CA GLY A 66 4.88 -3.94 -13.62
C GLY A 66 3.51 -4.07 -14.27
N SER A 67 2.93 -5.25 -14.19
CA SER A 67 1.65 -5.53 -14.83
C SER A 67 0.50 -5.48 -13.83
N ALA A 68 -0.68 -5.07 -14.35
CA ALA A 68 -1.89 -5.05 -13.55
C ALA A 68 -2.27 -6.45 -13.06
N MET A 69 -2.02 -7.46 -13.88
CA MET A 69 -2.33 -8.84 -13.52
C MET A 69 -1.48 -9.34 -12.35
N GLN A 70 -0.18 -9.04 -12.38
CA GLN A 70 0.72 -9.44 -11.29
C GLN A 70 0.34 -8.73 -10.00
N LEU A 71 0.01 -7.45 -10.08
CA LEU A 71 -0.42 -6.70 -8.91
C LEU A 71 -1.73 -7.27 -8.33
N ALA A 72 -2.69 -7.59 -9.19
CA ALA A 72 -3.95 -8.16 -8.75
C ALA A 72 -3.75 -9.49 -8.01
N ARG A 73 -2.85 -10.33 -8.52
CA ARG A 73 -2.52 -11.61 -7.86
C ARG A 73 -1.86 -11.39 -6.50
N GLN A 74 -0.96 -10.43 -6.42
CA GLN A 74 -0.27 -10.09 -5.18
C GLN A 74 -1.26 -9.57 -4.14
N VAL A 75 -2.14 -8.66 -4.53
CA VAL A 75 -3.17 -8.11 -3.65
C VAL A 75 -4.08 -9.22 -3.13
N ARG A 76 -4.46 -10.17 -3.98
CA ARG A 76 -5.28 -11.31 -3.57
C ARG A 76 -4.59 -12.13 -2.49
N ARG A 77 -3.30 -12.44 -2.68
CA ARG A 77 -2.54 -13.19 -1.68
C ARG A 77 -2.42 -12.44 -0.37
N TYR A 78 -2.18 -11.12 -0.43
CA TYR A 78 -2.08 -10.31 0.78
C TYR A 78 -3.36 -10.37 1.60
N CYS A 79 -4.51 -10.32 0.93
CA CYS A 79 -5.80 -10.33 1.60
C CYS A 79 -6.14 -11.68 2.23
N GLU A 80 -5.38 -12.74 1.93
CA GLU A 80 -5.54 -14.02 2.60
C GLU A 80 -4.87 -14.03 3.98
N SER A 81 -4.00 -13.08 4.26
CA SER A 81 -3.28 -13.01 5.54
C SER A 81 -4.17 -12.44 6.64
N GLU A 82 -4.15 -13.08 7.80
CA GLU A 82 -4.85 -12.58 8.98
C GLU A 82 -4.28 -11.28 9.51
N LYS A 83 -3.04 -10.96 9.15
CA LYS A 83 -2.39 -9.71 9.56
C LYS A 83 -2.96 -8.49 8.84
N ILE A 84 -3.61 -8.70 7.71
CA ILE A 84 -4.13 -7.62 6.86
C ILE A 84 -5.59 -7.37 7.18
N THR A 85 -5.93 -6.12 7.49
CA THR A 85 -7.31 -5.67 7.69
C THR A 85 -7.81 -4.82 6.52
N GLY A 86 -6.89 -4.35 5.67
CA GLY A 86 -7.18 -3.58 4.47
C GLY A 86 -5.89 -3.28 3.76
N LEU A 87 -5.97 -2.82 2.51
CA LEU A 87 -4.80 -2.50 1.71
C LEU A 87 -4.93 -1.13 1.06
N LEU A 88 -3.84 -0.38 1.08
CA LEU A 88 -3.66 0.80 0.26
C LEU A 88 -2.56 0.50 -0.75
N VAL A 89 -2.90 0.57 -2.04
CA VAL A 89 -1.93 0.33 -3.10
C VAL A 89 -1.58 1.69 -3.72
N VAL A 90 -0.33 2.09 -3.57
CA VAL A 90 0.17 3.38 -4.08
C VAL A 90 0.76 3.12 -5.45
N VAL A 91 0.15 3.70 -6.48
CA VAL A 91 0.53 3.46 -7.87
C VAL A 91 0.83 4.77 -8.60
N THR A 92 1.67 4.69 -9.62
CA THR A 92 2.04 5.84 -10.45
C THR A 92 1.57 5.70 -11.89
N LYS A 93 0.90 4.60 -12.22
CA LYS A 93 0.37 4.32 -13.55
C LYS A 93 -1.11 4.05 -13.47
N SER A 94 -1.89 4.73 -14.31
CA SER A 94 -3.35 4.59 -14.28
C SER A 94 -3.81 3.16 -14.57
N LYS A 95 -3.04 2.41 -15.36
CA LYS A 95 -3.37 1.01 -15.66
C LYS A 95 -3.37 0.12 -14.43
N LEU A 96 -2.73 0.57 -13.33
CA LEU A 96 -2.66 -0.21 -12.09
C LEU A 96 -3.80 0.11 -11.12
N LEU A 97 -4.72 1.01 -11.50
CA LEU A 97 -5.84 1.41 -10.65
C LEU A 97 -7.01 0.43 -10.68
N ASP A 98 -7.03 -0.50 -11.63
CA ASP A 98 -8.14 -1.43 -11.81
C ASP A 98 -8.00 -2.63 -10.86
N LEU A 99 -8.23 -2.36 -9.58
CA LEU A 99 -8.20 -3.37 -8.53
C LEU A 99 -9.59 -3.54 -7.93
N PRO A 100 -9.92 -4.73 -7.43
CA PRO A 100 -11.19 -4.90 -6.73
C PRO A 100 -11.23 -4.01 -5.50
N LYS A 101 -12.43 -3.57 -5.12
CA LYS A 101 -12.61 -2.71 -3.95
C LYS A 101 -12.59 -3.48 -2.65
N GLU A 102 -12.75 -4.78 -2.71
CA GLU A 102 -12.79 -5.65 -1.54
C GLU A 102 -12.38 -7.07 -1.93
N LEU A 103 -11.57 -7.70 -1.12
CA LEU A 103 -11.21 -9.11 -1.26
C LEU A 103 -11.18 -9.72 0.14
N ASN A 104 -11.82 -10.88 0.28
CA ASN A 104 -11.85 -11.60 1.55
C ASN A 104 -12.34 -10.72 2.70
N SER A 105 -13.36 -9.91 2.43
CA SER A 105 -13.98 -8.95 3.35
C SER A 105 -13.04 -7.83 3.81
N LYS A 106 -11.95 -7.59 3.09
CA LYS A 106 -10.98 -6.55 3.42
C LYS A 106 -11.03 -5.47 2.35
N PRO A 107 -11.17 -4.19 2.74
CA PRO A 107 -11.23 -3.09 1.77
C PRO A 107 -9.88 -2.86 1.10
N ILE A 108 -9.94 -2.49 -0.18
CA ILE A 108 -8.76 -2.19 -0.99
C ILE A 108 -8.98 -0.82 -1.62
N GLU A 109 -8.03 0.06 -1.44
CA GLU A 109 -8.03 1.38 -2.07
C GLU A 109 -6.73 1.59 -2.83
N SER A 110 -6.81 2.33 -3.91
CA SER A 110 -5.63 2.72 -4.69
C SER A 110 -5.40 4.21 -4.53
N TYR A 111 -4.14 4.60 -4.42
CA TYR A 111 -3.75 6.00 -4.40
C TYR A 111 -2.83 6.27 -5.58
N TYR A 112 -3.26 7.17 -6.48
CA TYR A 112 -2.52 7.50 -7.68
C TYR A 112 -1.62 8.71 -7.41
N VAL A 113 -0.32 8.49 -7.48
CA VAL A 113 0.70 9.53 -7.31
C VAL A 113 1.08 10.07 -8.68
N ARG A 114 0.96 11.39 -8.85
CA ARG A 114 1.24 12.06 -10.11
C ARG A 114 2.48 12.93 -10.05
#